data_b7f36e7b9d9aa373119a688f39309c2f
#
_entry.id   b7f36e7b9d9aa373119a688f39309c2f
#
_cell.length_a   1.000
_cell.length_b   1.000
_cell.length_c   1.000
_cell.angle_alpha   90.00
_cell.angle_beta   90.00
_cell.angle_gamma   90.00
#
_symmetry.space_group_name_H-M   'P 1'
#
loop_
_entity.id
_entity.type
_entity.pdbx_description
1 polymer ?
#
loop_
_entity_poly.entity_id
_entity_poly.type
_entity_poly.pdbx_seq_one_letter_code
_entity_poly.pdbx_strand_id
1 'polypeptide(L)'
;MAGSLLLPLQILLLSLALGSAGQEAQGDKSGEKIIEGVPCTRGSHPWQVALLQGNQLHCGGVLLNERWVLTAAHCKMSEYHVHMGSDQLNGKKAQKIRAKQSFRHPGYSTQTHVNDLMLVKLDRPARLSSSVKKVNLPSRCEPPGTTCTVSGWGTTTSPDVTFPSMLMCTDVRLISSQDCKKVYKDLLGTSMLCAGIPNSKTNACNGDSGGPLMCKNTLQGLVSWGTFPCGQPNDPGVYTQVCKFVSWINETMKRHS
;
A
#
# COMPACT_ATOMS: atom_id res chain seq x y z
N MET A 1 47.04 77.77 -29.75
CA MET A 1 46.14 77.70 -28.61
C MET A 1 45.56 76.29 -28.51
N ALA A 2 46.22 75.45 -27.82
CA ALA A 2 45.80 74.07 -27.66
C ALA A 2 45.99 73.74 -26.18
N GLY A 3 44.90 73.53 -25.48
CA GLY A 3 44.88 73.19 -24.09
C GLY A 3 44.88 71.61 -23.99
N SER A 4 45.92 71.16 -23.33
CA SER A 4 46.07 69.71 -23.02
C SER A 4 45.30 69.39 -21.75
N LEU A 5 44.31 68.48 -21.80
CA LEU A 5 43.63 67.96 -20.62
C LEU A 5 44.22 66.56 -20.29
N LEU A 6 44.90 66.53 -19.16
CA LEU A 6 45.37 65.28 -18.52
C LEU A 6 44.20 64.62 -17.75
N LEU A 7 43.80 63.45 -18.14
CA LEU A 7 42.92 62.60 -17.34
C LEU A 7 43.75 61.76 -16.35
N PRO A 8 43.31 61.64 -15.07
CA PRO A 8 43.96 60.75 -14.12
C PRO A 8 43.52 59.29 -14.34
N LEU A 9 44.50 58.39 -14.32
CA LEU A 9 44.36 56.97 -14.40
C LEU A 9 43.79 56.45 -13.06
N GLN A 10 42.53 56.05 -13.04
CA GLN A 10 41.98 55.35 -11.87
C GLN A 10 42.34 53.86 -11.95
N ILE A 11 43.13 53.42 -11.00
CA ILE A 11 43.49 52.05 -10.76
C ILE A 11 42.27 51.35 -10.13
N LEU A 12 41.60 50.50 -10.88
CA LEU A 12 40.49 49.65 -10.41
C LEU A 12 41.08 48.41 -9.72
N LEU A 13 41.08 48.43 -8.39
CA LEU A 13 41.41 47.23 -7.58
C LEU A 13 40.24 46.23 -7.69
N LEU A 14 40.45 45.16 -8.47
CA LEU A 14 39.56 43.99 -8.46
C LEU A 14 39.81 43.19 -7.16
N SER A 15 38.90 43.31 -6.20
CA SER A 15 38.81 42.42 -5.07
C SER A 15 38.20 41.07 -5.53
N LEU A 16 39.04 40.03 -5.62
CA LEU A 16 38.57 38.65 -5.76
C LEU A 16 37.87 38.25 -4.45
N ALA A 17 36.55 38.32 -4.43
CA ALA A 17 35.75 37.64 -3.43
C ALA A 17 35.69 36.14 -3.80
N LEU A 18 36.42 35.31 -3.07
CA LEU A 18 36.22 33.88 -3.04
C LEU A 18 34.86 33.61 -2.41
N GLY A 19 33.84 33.53 -3.25
CA GLY A 19 32.53 32.99 -2.88
C GLY A 19 32.68 31.47 -2.74
N SER A 20 32.71 30.98 -1.50
CA SER A 20 32.45 29.58 -1.21
C SER A 20 31.02 29.25 -1.70
N ALA A 21 30.92 28.58 -2.84
CA ALA A 21 29.69 27.94 -3.26
C ALA A 21 29.37 26.85 -2.22
N GLY A 22 28.48 27.19 -1.29
CA GLY A 22 27.79 26.20 -0.50
C GLY A 22 27.02 25.32 -1.49
N GLN A 23 27.43 24.07 -1.66
CA GLN A 23 26.60 23.04 -2.26
C GLN A 23 25.38 22.89 -1.35
N GLU A 24 24.29 23.56 -1.71
CA GLU A 24 22.97 23.13 -1.26
C GLU A 24 22.81 21.71 -1.78
N ALA A 25 22.86 20.75 -0.87
CA ALA A 25 22.41 19.40 -1.13
C ALA A 25 20.95 19.53 -1.61
N GLN A 26 20.74 19.40 -2.91
CA GLN A 26 19.42 19.12 -3.46
C GLN A 26 18.96 17.83 -2.82
N GLY A 27 18.16 17.95 -1.75
CA GLY A 27 17.39 16.83 -1.21
C GLY A 27 16.58 16.28 -2.37
N ASP A 28 16.92 15.07 -2.76
CA ASP A 28 16.15 14.25 -3.68
C ASP A 28 14.70 14.23 -3.15
N LYS A 29 13.80 14.98 -3.79
CA LYS A 29 12.36 14.84 -3.61
C LYS A 29 11.96 13.54 -4.31
N SER A 30 12.41 12.41 -3.76
CA SER A 30 11.91 11.10 -4.14
C SER A 30 10.42 11.07 -3.82
N GLY A 31 9.62 10.98 -4.87
CA GLY A 31 8.16 11.04 -4.82
C GLY A 31 7.58 10.06 -3.82
N GLU A 32 6.71 10.57 -2.99
CA GLU A 32 5.91 9.89 -1.97
C GLU A 32 5.04 8.80 -2.63
N LYS A 33 5.04 7.60 -2.07
CA LYS A 33 4.52 6.36 -2.67
C LYS A 33 3.72 5.57 -1.63
N ILE A 34 2.58 4.90 -1.96
CA ILE A 34 1.40 4.89 -1.08
C ILE A 34 1.29 6.33 -0.61
N ILE A 35 0.26 7.04 -0.70
CA ILE A 35 0.30 8.48 -0.42
C ILE A 35 1.12 8.76 0.86
N GLU A 36 2.23 9.49 0.76
CA GLU A 36 3.23 9.75 1.82
C GLU A 36 3.96 8.49 2.36
N GLY A 37 4.00 7.39 1.59
CA GLY A 37 4.72 6.18 1.98
C GLY A 37 6.21 6.21 1.60
N VAL A 38 6.95 5.23 2.12
CA VAL A 38 8.37 5.00 1.84
C VAL A 38 8.58 3.60 1.27
N PRO A 39 9.67 3.32 0.54
CA PRO A 39 10.01 1.95 0.20
C PRO A 39 10.06 1.07 1.45
N CYS A 40 9.38 -0.08 1.42
CA CYS A 40 9.46 -1.04 2.52
C CYS A 40 10.90 -1.50 2.72
N THR A 41 11.26 -1.83 3.95
CA THR A 41 12.53 -2.53 4.21
C THR A 41 12.57 -3.81 3.37
N ARG A 42 13.63 -3.98 2.61
CA ARG A 42 13.73 -5.06 1.63
C ARG A 42 13.51 -6.43 2.27
N GLY A 43 12.59 -7.20 1.69
CA GLY A 43 12.26 -8.56 2.15
C GLY A 43 11.49 -8.63 3.48
N SER A 44 11.03 -7.51 4.03
CA SER A 44 10.29 -7.47 5.30
C SER A 44 8.82 -7.90 5.17
N HIS A 45 8.31 -8.06 3.94
CA HIS A 45 6.91 -8.41 3.67
C HIS A 45 6.78 -9.69 2.83
N PRO A 46 7.31 -10.85 3.32
CA PRO A 46 7.39 -12.08 2.52
C PRO A 46 6.02 -12.73 2.23
N TRP A 47 4.96 -12.27 2.89
CA TRP A 47 3.57 -12.67 2.65
C TRP A 47 2.86 -11.83 1.58
N GLN A 48 3.45 -10.70 1.17
CA GLN A 48 2.85 -9.79 0.20
C GLN A 48 2.76 -10.45 -1.17
N VAL A 49 1.58 -10.35 -1.80
CA VAL A 49 1.39 -10.78 -3.19
C VAL A 49 0.73 -9.68 -4.01
N ALA A 50 0.97 -9.70 -5.32
CA ALA A 50 0.26 -8.86 -6.28
C ALA A 50 -0.60 -9.73 -7.19
N LEU A 51 -1.84 -9.31 -7.44
CA LEU A 51 -2.73 -9.88 -8.41
C LEU A 51 -2.59 -9.12 -9.73
N LEU A 52 -2.13 -9.79 -10.77
CA LEU A 52 -1.82 -9.21 -12.07
C LEU A 52 -2.79 -9.70 -13.15
N GLN A 53 -3.32 -8.79 -13.95
CA GLN A 53 -3.97 -9.08 -15.22
C GLN A 53 -2.95 -8.85 -16.34
N GLY A 54 -2.51 -9.94 -16.97
CA GLY A 54 -1.32 -9.86 -17.83
C GLY A 54 -0.08 -9.47 -17.01
N ASN A 55 0.45 -8.28 -17.27
CA ASN A 55 1.57 -7.69 -16.51
C ASN A 55 1.17 -6.43 -15.72
N GLN A 56 -0.12 -6.08 -15.73
CA GLN A 56 -0.62 -4.90 -15.03
C GLN A 56 -1.07 -5.26 -13.62
N LEU A 57 -0.70 -4.44 -12.64
CA LEU A 57 -1.20 -4.54 -11.29
C LEU A 57 -2.71 -4.27 -11.28
N HIS A 58 -3.44 -5.17 -10.64
CA HIS A 58 -4.87 -5.00 -10.38
C HIS A 58 -5.14 -4.80 -8.89
N CYS A 59 -4.58 -5.66 -8.04
CA CYS A 59 -4.77 -5.66 -6.60
C CYS A 59 -3.54 -6.22 -5.88
N GLY A 60 -3.49 -5.98 -4.57
CA GLY A 60 -2.64 -6.67 -3.63
C GLY A 60 -3.33 -7.89 -3.00
N GLY A 61 -2.61 -8.57 -2.12
CA GLY A 61 -3.12 -9.68 -1.33
C GLY A 61 -2.07 -10.23 -0.39
N VAL A 62 -2.42 -11.29 0.32
CA VAL A 62 -1.51 -11.98 1.25
C VAL A 62 -1.55 -13.50 1.06
N LEU A 63 -0.41 -14.15 1.21
CA LEU A 63 -0.29 -15.60 1.16
C LEU A 63 -0.69 -16.19 2.51
N LEU A 64 -1.73 -17.04 2.54
CA LEU A 64 -2.18 -17.75 3.74
C LEU A 64 -1.43 -19.07 3.94
N ASN A 65 -1.18 -19.77 2.85
CA ASN A 65 -0.38 -20.99 2.78
C ASN A 65 0.06 -21.25 1.33
N GLU A 66 0.66 -22.37 1.04
CA GLU A 66 1.23 -22.68 -0.28
C GLU A 66 0.19 -22.62 -1.41
N ARG A 67 -1.10 -22.77 -1.13
CA ARG A 67 -2.16 -22.80 -2.16
C ARG A 67 -3.21 -21.72 -2.07
N TRP A 68 -3.17 -20.90 -1.02
CA TRP A 68 -4.24 -19.95 -0.75
C TRP A 68 -3.74 -18.53 -0.53
N VAL A 69 -4.39 -17.61 -1.21
CA VAL A 69 -4.20 -16.16 -1.08
C VAL A 69 -5.51 -15.53 -0.58
N LEU A 70 -5.40 -14.55 0.29
CA LEU A 70 -6.51 -13.72 0.73
C LEU A 70 -6.36 -12.31 0.12
N THR A 71 -7.46 -11.78 -0.40
CA THR A 71 -7.55 -10.45 -1.02
C THR A 71 -8.95 -9.88 -0.85
N ALA A 72 -9.22 -8.69 -1.38
CA ALA A 72 -10.56 -8.10 -1.40
C ALA A 72 -11.48 -8.78 -2.43
N ALA A 73 -12.78 -8.85 -2.14
CA ALA A 73 -13.77 -9.45 -3.03
C ALA A 73 -13.99 -8.64 -4.32
N HIS A 74 -13.85 -7.31 -4.25
CA HIS A 74 -13.94 -6.45 -5.44
C HIS A 74 -12.78 -6.67 -6.42
N CYS A 75 -11.69 -7.31 -6.00
CA CYS A 75 -10.54 -7.66 -6.83
C CYS A 75 -10.79 -8.86 -7.76
N LYS A 76 -11.97 -9.48 -7.74
CA LYS A 76 -12.25 -10.66 -8.57
C LYS A 76 -12.25 -10.33 -10.05
N MET A 77 -11.45 -11.07 -10.80
CA MET A 77 -11.39 -11.06 -12.26
C MET A 77 -11.70 -12.45 -12.83
N SER A 78 -11.88 -12.53 -14.15
CA SER A 78 -12.04 -13.79 -14.87
C SER A 78 -10.74 -14.60 -14.90
N GLU A 79 -9.62 -13.94 -15.07
CA GLU A 79 -8.28 -14.55 -15.10
C GLU A 79 -7.23 -13.60 -14.53
N TYR A 80 -6.34 -14.14 -13.70
CA TYR A 80 -5.21 -13.39 -13.16
C TYR A 80 -4.12 -14.30 -12.62
N HIS A 81 -2.93 -13.73 -12.49
CA HIS A 81 -1.77 -14.37 -11.90
C HIS A 81 -1.41 -13.72 -10.58
N VAL A 82 -0.92 -14.53 -9.66
CA VAL A 82 -0.41 -14.09 -8.37
C VAL A 82 1.11 -14.06 -8.43
N HIS A 83 1.66 -12.88 -8.21
CA HIS A 83 3.09 -12.59 -8.16
C HIS A 83 3.55 -12.49 -6.71
N MET A 84 4.64 -13.16 -6.33
CA MET A 84 5.16 -13.21 -4.97
C MET A 84 6.67 -13.42 -4.91
N GLY A 85 7.29 -13.06 -3.80
CA GLY A 85 8.71 -13.31 -3.53
C GLY A 85 9.67 -12.25 -4.05
N SER A 86 9.16 -11.07 -4.39
CA SER A 86 9.96 -9.91 -4.77
C SER A 86 9.26 -8.62 -4.35
N ASP A 87 10.02 -7.65 -3.87
CA ASP A 87 9.51 -6.30 -3.61
C ASP A 87 9.32 -5.50 -4.92
N GLN A 88 9.85 -5.99 -6.05
CA GLN A 88 9.64 -5.43 -7.38
C GLN A 88 8.60 -6.24 -8.14
N LEU A 89 7.60 -5.58 -8.72
CA LEU A 89 6.56 -6.24 -9.55
C LEU A 89 7.13 -7.04 -10.72
N ASN A 90 8.25 -6.59 -11.29
CA ASN A 90 8.94 -7.26 -12.41
C ASN A 90 10.20 -8.00 -11.97
N GLY A 91 10.30 -8.39 -10.69
CA GLY A 91 11.47 -9.05 -10.14
C GLY A 91 11.72 -10.42 -10.76
N LYS A 92 12.92 -10.62 -11.33
CA LYS A 92 13.31 -11.87 -12.05
C LYS A 92 13.23 -13.14 -11.18
N LYS A 93 13.33 -13.01 -9.85
CA LYS A 93 13.28 -14.13 -8.89
C LYS A 93 11.89 -14.43 -8.36
N ALA A 94 10.89 -13.64 -8.74
CA ALA A 94 9.52 -13.80 -8.26
C ALA A 94 8.86 -15.07 -8.84
N GLN A 95 7.95 -15.64 -8.06
CA GLN A 95 7.04 -16.67 -8.54
C GLN A 95 5.80 -16.01 -9.12
N LYS A 96 5.37 -16.45 -10.30
CA LYS A 96 4.10 -16.07 -10.93
C LYS A 96 3.25 -17.32 -11.10
N ILE A 97 2.14 -17.39 -10.39
CA ILE A 97 1.27 -18.57 -10.33
C ILE A 97 -0.15 -18.14 -10.72
N ARG A 98 -0.79 -18.94 -11.61
CA ARG A 98 -2.16 -18.67 -12.05
C ARG A 98 -3.15 -18.90 -10.91
N ALA A 99 -4.16 -18.06 -10.80
CA ALA A 99 -5.32 -18.29 -9.95
C ALA A 99 -6.20 -19.37 -10.56
N LYS A 100 -6.50 -20.44 -9.80
CA LYS A 100 -7.35 -21.54 -10.26
C LYS A 100 -8.83 -21.25 -10.02
N GLN A 101 -9.15 -20.81 -8.81
CA GLN A 101 -10.51 -20.53 -8.35
C GLN A 101 -10.51 -19.35 -7.38
N SER A 102 -11.63 -18.65 -7.33
CA SER A 102 -11.85 -17.53 -6.42
C SER A 102 -13.17 -17.69 -5.69
N PHE A 103 -13.13 -17.52 -4.36
CA PHE A 103 -14.25 -17.70 -3.46
C PHE A 103 -14.50 -16.36 -2.72
N ARG A 104 -15.42 -15.57 -3.24
CA ARG A 104 -15.91 -14.37 -2.54
C ARG A 104 -16.67 -14.79 -1.29
N HIS A 105 -16.58 -13.96 -0.25
CA HIS A 105 -17.46 -14.12 0.89
C HIS A 105 -18.93 -14.09 0.45
N PRO A 106 -19.79 -15.05 0.86
CA PRO A 106 -21.16 -15.14 0.36
C PRO A 106 -22.02 -13.90 0.67
N GLY A 107 -21.73 -13.19 1.74
CA GLY A 107 -22.37 -11.92 2.10
C GLY A 107 -21.69 -10.66 1.54
N TYR A 108 -20.80 -10.78 0.55
CA TYR A 108 -20.19 -9.59 -0.06
C TYR A 108 -21.21 -8.75 -0.82
N SER A 109 -21.21 -7.44 -0.56
CA SER A 109 -22.05 -6.46 -1.26
C SER A 109 -21.18 -5.55 -2.12
N THR A 110 -21.43 -5.54 -3.43
CA THR A 110 -20.76 -4.64 -4.38
C THR A 110 -21.15 -3.17 -4.20
N GLN A 111 -22.31 -2.92 -3.59
CA GLN A 111 -22.84 -1.56 -3.37
C GLN A 111 -22.28 -0.91 -2.11
N THR A 112 -22.08 -1.70 -1.06
CA THR A 112 -21.69 -1.19 0.26
C THR A 112 -20.28 -1.62 0.68
N HIS A 113 -19.63 -2.49 -0.08
CA HIS A 113 -18.33 -3.13 0.27
C HIS A 113 -18.33 -3.89 1.61
N VAL A 114 -19.51 -4.20 2.16
CA VAL A 114 -19.63 -5.06 3.36
C VAL A 114 -19.12 -6.45 3.01
N ASN A 115 -18.33 -7.06 3.91
CA ASN A 115 -17.69 -8.37 3.74
C ASN A 115 -16.79 -8.46 2.48
N ASP A 116 -16.02 -7.41 2.23
CA ASP A 116 -15.14 -7.29 1.07
C ASP A 116 -13.87 -8.15 1.25
N LEU A 117 -14.02 -9.45 1.14
CA LEU A 117 -12.88 -10.38 1.14
C LEU A 117 -13.15 -11.58 0.23
N MET A 118 -12.07 -12.17 -0.25
CA MET A 118 -12.08 -13.29 -1.21
C MET A 118 -10.86 -14.16 -0.99
N LEU A 119 -11.07 -15.47 -1.04
CA LEU A 119 -10.01 -16.47 -1.11
C LEU A 119 -9.71 -16.83 -2.56
N VAL A 120 -8.44 -16.93 -2.89
CA VAL A 120 -7.95 -17.35 -4.21
C VAL A 120 -7.14 -18.63 -4.03
N LYS A 121 -7.55 -19.70 -4.72
CA LYS A 121 -6.83 -20.96 -4.79
C LYS A 121 -5.87 -20.92 -5.98
N LEU A 122 -4.59 -21.21 -5.73
CA LEU A 122 -3.55 -21.30 -6.75
C LEU A 122 -3.64 -22.63 -7.51
N ASP A 123 -3.32 -22.65 -8.81
CA ASP A 123 -3.32 -23.85 -9.64
C ASP A 123 -2.21 -24.85 -9.25
N ARG A 124 -1.10 -24.34 -8.71
CA ARG A 124 0.00 -25.12 -8.12
C ARG A 124 0.48 -24.47 -6.83
N PRO A 125 1.12 -25.25 -5.92
CA PRO A 125 1.60 -24.68 -4.67
C PRO A 125 2.73 -23.67 -4.91
N ALA A 126 2.71 -22.57 -4.13
CA ALA A 126 3.83 -21.66 -4.02
C ALA A 126 4.98 -22.36 -3.28
N ARG A 127 6.21 -22.08 -3.71
CA ARG A 127 7.41 -22.55 -3.02
C ARG A 127 7.78 -21.56 -1.92
N LEU A 128 7.64 -21.99 -0.67
CA LEU A 128 8.03 -21.17 0.49
C LEU A 128 9.55 -21.02 0.56
N SER A 129 9.99 -19.87 1.02
CA SER A 129 11.41 -19.49 1.11
C SER A 129 11.59 -18.33 2.11
N SER A 130 12.77 -17.74 2.19
CA SER A 130 13.00 -16.51 2.96
C SER A 130 12.16 -15.34 2.46
N SER A 131 11.86 -15.27 1.15
CA SER A 131 11.07 -14.20 0.50
C SER A 131 9.59 -14.56 0.24
N VAL A 132 9.16 -15.78 0.53
CA VAL A 132 7.77 -16.24 0.37
C VAL A 132 7.35 -16.98 1.63
N LYS A 133 6.55 -16.33 2.47
CA LYS A 133 6.09 -16.88 3.75
C LYS A 133 4.59 -16.67 3.93
N LYS A 134 4.01 -17.50 4.77
CA LYS A 134 2.60 -17.37 5.19
C LYS A 134 2.43 -16.16 6.10
N VAL A 135 1.30 -15.46 5.97
CA VAL A 135 0.90 -14.40 6.91
C VAL A 135 0.29 -15.03 8.16
N ASN A 136 0.44 -14.36 9.31
CA ASN A 136 -0.23 -14.75 10.55
C ASN A 136 -1.65 -14.17 10.58
N LEU A 137 -2.65 -15.03 10.66
CA LEU A 137 -4.04 -14.61 10.91
C LEU A 137 -4.20 -14.19 12.39
N PRO A 138 -5.09 -13.22 12.67
CA PRO A 138 -5.31 -12.76 14.03
C PRO A 138 -6.12 -13.74 14.84
N SER A 139 -5.79 -13.88 16.13
CA SER A 139 -6.63 -14.57 17.13
C SER A 139 -7.67 -13.65 17.76
N ARG A 140 -7.48 -12.34 17.67
CA ARG A 140 -8.37 -11.29 18.19
C ARG A 140 -8.29 -10.03 17.34
N CYS A 141 -9.31 -9.18 17.48
CA CYS A 141 -9.29 -7.85 16.89
C CYS A 141 -8.41 -6.92 17.73
N GLU A 142 -7.54 -6.16 17.08
CA GLU A 142 -6.72 -5.16 17.76
C GLU A 142 -7.55 -3.90 18.08
N PRO A 143 -7.29 -3.24 19.24
CA PRO A 143 -8.03 -2.06 19.66
C PRO A 143 -7.65 -0.80 18.86
N PRO A 144 -8.50 0.25 18.87
CA PRO A 144 -8.16 1.57 18.37
C PRO A 144 -6.86 2.11 19.00
N GLY A 145 -6.12 2.92 18.24
CA GLY A 145 -4.83 3.47 18.65
C GLY A 145 -3.63 2.55 18.35
N THR A 146 -3.87 1.28 18.01
CA THR A 146 -2.80 0.36 17.60
C THR A 146 -2.13 0.86 16.33
N THR A 147 -0.79 0.93 16.32
CA THR A 147 0.00 1.23 15.12
C THR A 147 0.07 -0.01 14.24
N CYS A 148 -0.17 0.19 12.95
CA CYS A 148 -0.18 -0.84 11.91
C CYS A 148 0.56 -0.32 10.68
N THR A 149 1.11 -1.23 9.89
CA THR A 149 1.74 -0.91 8.61
C THR A 149 0.85 -1.39 7.48
N VAL A 150 0.55 -0.52 6.52
CA VAL A 150 -0.05 -0.87 5.24
C VAL A 150 1.03 -0.92 4.17
N SER A 151 0.95 -1.89 3.25
CA SER A 151 1.93 -2.08 2.19
C SER A 151 1.29 -2.43 0.85
N GLY A 152 1.89 -1.95 -0.25
CA GLY A 152 1.39 -2.22 -1.59
C GLY A 152 2.22 -1.57 -2.71
N TRP A 153 1.81 -1.84 -3.95
CA TRP A 153 2.37 -1.23 -5.18
C TRP A 153 1.37 -0.30 -5.86
N GLY A 154 0.35 0.13 -5.13
CA GLY A 154 -0.66 1.06 -5.63
C GLY A 154 -0.08 2.42 -5.98
N THR A 155 -0.92 3.26 -6.59
CA THR A 155 -0.50 4.60 -7.00
C THR A 155 -0.04 5.44 -5.81
N THR A 156 0.91 6.28 -6.09
CA THR A 156 1.64 7.10 -5.12
C THR A 156 1.24 8.57 -5.20
N THR A 157 0.44 8.88 -6.21
CA THR A 157 -0.12 10.20 -6.46
C THR A 157 -1.63 10.09 -6.70
N SER A 158 -2.37 11.13 -6.36
CA SER A 158 -3.81 11.23 -6.60
C SER A 158 -4.20 12.70 -6.75
N PRO A 159 -5.02 13.10 -7.74
CA PRO A 159 -5.77 12.25 -8.67
C PRO A 159 -4.96 11.62 -9.81
N ASP A 160 -3.76 12.11 -10.10
CA ASP A 160 -2.86 11.50 -11.09
C ASP A 160 -2.42 10.11 -10.64
N VAL A 161 -2.05 9.25 -11.59
CA VAL A 161 -1.69 7.86 -11.32
C VAL A 161 -0.22 7.62 -11.65
N THR A 162 0.56 7.27 -10.61
CA THR A 162 1.98 6.90 -10.75
C THR A 162 2.25 5.63 -9.95
N PHE A 163 2.52 4.52 -10.63
CA PHE A 163 2.82 3.24 -9.97
C PHE A 163 4.30 3.12 -9.62
N PRO A 164 4.63 2.69 -8.39
CA PRO A 164 6.01 2.47 -7.97
C PRO A 164 6.56 1.16 -8.55
N SER A 165 7.87 1.10 -8.75
CA SER A 165 8.56 -0.15 -9.08
C SER A 165 8.80 -1.04 -7.87
N MET A 166 8.86 -0.46 -6.67
CA MET A 166 9.14 -1.12 -5.39
C MET A 166 7.91 -1.18 -4.51
N LEU A 167 7.82 -2.21 -3.66
CA LEU A 167 6.81 -2.29 -2.61
C LEU A 167 6.96 -1.11 -1.64
N MET A 168 5.85 -0.44 -1.37
CA MET A 168 5.78 0.73 -0.52
C MET A 168 5.08 0.42 0.79
N CYS A 169 5.48 1.13 1.85
CA CYS A 169 4.97 0.99 3.20
C CYS A 169 4.65 2.36 3.80
N THR A 170 3.63 2.37 4.66
CA THR A 170 3.41 3.48 5.59
C THR A 170 2.77 2.98 6.87
N ASP A 171 3.02 3.70 7.97
CA ASP A 171 2.39 3.41 9.25
C ASP A 171 1.13 4.25 9.43
N VAL A 172 0.09 3.61 9.93
CA VAL A 172 -1.21 4.20 10.25
C VAL A 172 -1.67 3.72 11.62
N ARG A 173 -2.66 4.39 12.19
CA ARG A 173 -3.25 3.98 13.48
C ARG A 173 -4.70 3.55 13.30
N LEU A 174 -5.09 2.49 13.99
CA LEU A 174 -6.48 2.05 14.05
C LEU A 174 -7.35 3.13 14.69
N ILE A 175 -8.48 3.42 14.07
CA ILE A 175 -9.43 4.43 14.50
C ILE A 175 -10.69 3.74 15.03
N SER A 176 -11.31 4.28 16.09
CA SER A 176 -12.53 3.73 16.64
C SER A 176 -13.66 3.75 15.61
N SER A 177 -14.56 2.76 15.66
CA SER A 177 -15.77 2.77 14.82
C SER A 177 -16.60 4.03 15.02
N GLN A 178 -16.63 4.57 16.24
CA GLN A 178 -17.35 5.80 16.54
C GLN A 178 -16.76 7.01 15.83
N ASP A 179 -15.43 7.16 15.83
CA ASP A 179 -14.77 8.28 15.16
C ASP A 179 -14.81 8.11 13.64
N CYS A 180 -14.63 6.91 13.13
CA CYS A 180 -14.75 6.62 11.71
C CYS A 180 -16.18 6.90 11.17
N LYS A 181 -17.22 6.60 11.95
CA LYS A 181 -18.61 6.93 11.62
C LYS A 181 -18.90 8.44 11.54
N LYS A 182 -18.13 9.28 12.24
CA LYS A 182 -18.23 10.73 12.08
C LYS A 182 -17.91 11.18 10.66
N VAL A 183 -16.96 10.48 10.00
CA VAL A 183 -16.54 10.75 8.62
C VAL A 183 -17.47 10.07 7.62
N TYR A 184 -17.64 8.75 7.73
CA TYR A 184 -18.31 7.93 6.71
C TYR A 184 -19.78 7.62 6.97
N LYS A 185 -20.31 7.97 8.15
CA LYS A 185 -21.72 7.79 8.54
C LYS A 185 -22.21 6.34 8.27
N ASP A 186 -23.30 6.21 7.52
CA ASP A 186 -23.95 4.93 7.21
C ASP A 186 -23.19 4.07 6.20
N LEU A 187 -22.13 4.62 5.57
CA LEU A 187 -21.26 3.84 4.68
C LEU A 187 -20.37 2.85 5.45
N LEU A 188 -20.12 3.12 6.75
CA LEU A 188 -19.28 2.24 7.57
C LEU A 188 -20.08 1.04 8.07
N GLY A 189 -19.87 -0.11 7.44
CA GLY A 189 -20.47 -1.40 7.84
C GLY A 189 -19.74 -2.07 9.02
N THR A 190 -20.38 -3.08 9.61
CA THR A 190 -19.85 -3.81 10.78
C THR A 190 -18.62 -4.65 10.51
N SER A 191 -18.35 -4.99 9.24
CA SER A 191 -17.17 -5.77 8.81
C SER A 191 -15.95 -4.90 8.50
N MET A 192 -16.04 -3.60 8.75
CA MET A 192 -15.05 -2.61 8.36
C MET A 192 -14.22 -2.12 9.55
N LEU A 193 -12.99 -1.72 9.24
CA LEU A 193 -11.99 -1.19 10.14
C LEU A 193 -11.39 0.05 9.51
N CYS A 194 -11.21 1.13 10.27
CA CYS A 194 -10.60 2.35 9.77
C CYS A 194 -9.18 2.53 10.33
N ALA A 195 -8.29 3.02 9.49
CA ALA A 195 -6.95 3.39 9.90
C ALA A 195 -6.45 4.62 9.14
N GLY A 196 -5.67 5.46 9.81
CA GLY A 196 -5.12 6.68 9.25
C GLY A 196 -4.31 7.46 10.28
N ILE A 197 -3.76 8.60 9.89
CA ILE A 197 -3.05 9.54 10.76
C ILE A 197 -3.79 10.88 10.70
N PRO A 198 -4.20 11.46 11.84
CA PRO A 198 -4.86 12.76 11.88
C PRO A 198 -4.02 13.83 11.16
N ASN A 199 -4.66 14.65 10.34
CA ASN A 199 -4.05 15.75 9.58
C ASN A 199 -2.94 15.32 8.58
N SER A 200 -2.80 14.04 8.28
CA SER A 200 -1.87 13.50 7.28
C SER A 200 -2.62 13.05 6.04
N LYS A 201 -1.93 13.10 4.90
CA LYS A 201 -2.41 12.53 3.63
C LYS A 201 -2.09 11.04 3.49
N THR A 202 -1.33 10.50 4.44
CA THR A 202 -0.90 9.10 4.46
C THR A 202 -2.08 8.15 4.32
N ASN A 203 -2.13 7.39 3.22
CA ASN A 203 -3.20 6.43 2.95
C ASN A 203 -2.82 5.41 1.87
N ALA A 204 -3.53 4.27 1.86
CA ALA A 204 -3.58 3.38 0.71
C ALA A 204 -4.35 4.05 -0.46
N CYS A 205 -4.05 3.64 -1.71
CA CYS A 205 -4.70 4.19 -2.89
C CYS A 205 -4.93 3.10 -3.95
N ASN A 206 -5.33 3.52 -5.16
CA ASN A 206 -5.65 2.62 -6.27
C ASN A 206 -4.50 1.64 -6.58
N GLY A 207 -4.80 0.36 -6.59
CA GLY A 207 -3.83 -0.73 -6.76
C GLY A 207 -3.38 -1.38 -5.45
N ASP A 208 -3.59 -0.74 -4.28
CA ASP A 208 -3.34 -1.33 -2.96
C ASP A 208 -4.50 -2.22 -2.49
N SER A 209 -5.66 -2.17 -3.13
CA SER A 209 -6.86 -2.97 -2.84
C SER A 209 -6.54 -4.43 -2.55
N GLY A 210 -7.06 -4.99 -1.46
CA GLY A 210 -6.79 -6.35 -1.04
C GLY A 210 -5.43 -6.57 -0.37
N GLY A 211 -4.54 -5.57 -0.39
CA GLY A 211 -3.26 -5.59 0.31
C GLY A 211 -3.41 -5.55 1.84
N PRO A 212 -2.36 -5.92 2.58
CA PRO A 212 -2.43 -6.10 4.03
C PRO A 212 -2.34 -4.81 4.83
N LEU A 213 -3.05 -4.78 5.94
CA LEU A 213 -2.83 -3.93 7.10
C LEU A 213 -2.32 -4.84 8.23
N MET A 214 -1.03 -4.74 8.53
CA MET A 214 -0.36 -5.57 9.53
C MET A 214 -0.22 -4.82 10.86
N CYS A 215 -0.69 -5.42 11.95
CA CYS A 215 -0.54 -4.88 13.29
C CYS A 215 0.09 -5.94 14.18
N LYS A 216 1.16 -5.60 14.90
CA LYS A 216 1.85 -6.54 15.80
C LYS A 216 2.11 -7.92 15.15
N ASN A 217 2.59 -7.89 13.91
CA ASN A 217 2.91 -9.09 13.12
C ASN A 217 1.71 -10.02 12.78
N THR A 218 0.47 -9.51 12.87
CA THR A 218 -0.75 -10.22 12.45
C THR A 218 -1.54 -9.39 11.43
N LEU A 219 -2.24 -10.08 10.55
CA LEU A 219 -3.09 -9.46 9.52
C LEU A 219 -4.41 -8.99 10.15
N GLN A 220 -4.58 -7.69 10.34
CA GLN A 220 -5.80 -7.13 10.92
C GLN A 220 -6.78 -6.58 9.85
N GLY A 221 -6.26 -6.14 8.71
CA GLY A 221 -7.09 -5.57 7.66
C GLY A 221 -6.66 -5.94 6.25
N LEU A 222 -7.60 -5.84 5.31
CA LEU A 222 -7.35 -5.82 3.87
C LEU A 222 -7.82 -4.47 3.33
N VAL A 223 -7.01 -3.81 2.52
CA VAL A 223 -7.39 -2.54 1.87
C VAL A 223 -8.68 -2.74 1.09
N SER A 224 -9.72 -1.97 1.39
CA SER A 224 -11.04 -2.10 0.76
C SER A 224 -11.44 -0.87 -0.02
N TRP A 225 -11.62 0.28 0.64
CA TRP A 225 -12.03 1.52 -0.02
C TRP A 225 -11.60 2.76 0.78
N GLY A 226 -11.79 3.94 0.19
CA GLY A 226 -11.52 5.24 0.80
C GLY A 226 -12.06 6.36 -0.08
N THR A 227 -11.84 7.60 0.33
CA THR A 227 -12.20 8.79 -0.45
C THR A 227 -11.29 8.95 -1.66
N PHE A 228 -11.84 9.52 -2.74
CA PHE A 228 -11.08 9.92 -3.91
C PHE A 228 -11.19 11.45 -4.11
N PRO A 229 -10.08 12.16 -4.37
CA PRO A 229 -8.69 11.72 -4.46
C PRO A 229 -8.20 11.09 -3.16
N CYS A 230 -7.29 10.08 -3.26
CA CYS A 230 -6.69 9.47 -2.07
C CYS A 230 -5.87 10.50 -1.29
N GLY A 231 -5.68 10.25 0.01
CA GLY A 231 -4.85 11.11 0.84
C GLY A 231 -5.52 12.43 1.20
N GLN A 232 -6.84 12.46 1.35
CA GLN A 232 -7.50 13.60 1.94
C GLN A 232 -7.22 13.63 3.44
N PRO A 233 -6.72 14.74 4.00
CA PRO A 233 -6.51 14.87 5.44
C PRO A 233 -7.79 14.55 6.22
N ASN A 234 -7.67 13.75 7.27
CA ASN A 234 -8.78 13.30 8.13
C ASN A 234 -9.78 12.32 7.50
N ASP A 235 -9.53 11.85 6.28
CA ASP A 235 -10.31 10.78 5.66
C ASP A 235 -9.54 9.45 5.77
N PRO A 236 -9.79 8.63 6.79
CA PRO A 236 -9.05 7.39 7.00
C PRO A 236 -9.32 6.37 5.90
N GLY A 237 -8.36 5.49 5.63
CA GLY A 237 -8.59 4.31 4.81
C GLY A 237 -9.56 3.35 5.49
N VAL A 238 -10.38 2.67 4.70
CA VAL A 238 -11.31 1.65 5.17
C VAL A 238 -10.84 0.27 4.71
N TYR A 239 -10.79 -0.65 5.65
CA TYR A 239 -10.24 -2.00 5.52
C TYR A 239 -11.29 -3.03 5.92
N THR A 240 -11.27 -4.20 5.28
CA THR A 240 -12.02 -5.35 5.78
C THR A 240 -11.38 -5.86 7.06
N GLN A 241 -12.15 -5.97 8.17
CA GLN A 241 -11.66 -6.36 9.49
C GLN A 241 -11.47 -7.88 9.60
N VAL A 242 -10.25 -8.36 9.30
CA VAL A 242 -9.94 -9.79 9.12
C VAL A 242 -10.24 -10.65 10.34
N CYS A 243 -10.08 -10.13 11.56
CA CYS A 243 -10.36 -10.88 12.78
C CYS A 243 -11.80 -11.42 12.88
N LYS A 244 -12.74 -10.84 12.13
CA LYS A 244 -14.14 -11.29 12.07
C LYS A 244 -14.38 -12.45 11.11
N PHE A 245 -13.40 -12.78 10.28
CA PHE A 245 -13.56 -13.73 9.19
C PHE A 245 -12.66 -14.97 9.28
N VAL A 246 -11.91 -15.13 10.38
CA VAL A 246 -10.95 -16.22 10.54
C VAL A 246 -11.64 -17.60 10.42
N SER A 247 -12.83 -17.76 10.99
CA SER A 247 -13.62 -19.01 10.87
C SER A 247 -13.99 -19.30 9.40
N TRP A 248 -14.56 -18.29 8.71
CA TRP A 248 -14.92 -18.44 7.29
C TRP A 248 -13.71 -18.76 6.41
N ILE A 249 -12.57 -18.10 6.65
CA ILE A 249 -11.32 -18.34 5.93
C ILE A 249 -10.92 -19.82 6.08
N ASN A 250 -10.84 -20.32 7.32
CA ASN A 250 -10.40 -21.69 7.61
C ASN A 250 -11.39 -22.74 7.07
N GLU A 251 -12.68 -22.54 7.25
CA GLU A 251 -13.72 -23.44 6.76
C GLU A 251 -13.74 -23.52 5.22
N THR A 252 -13.59 -22.37 4.54
CA THR A 252 -13.57 -22.33 3.08
C THR A 252 -12.33 -23.02 2.53
N MET A 253 -11.16 -22.78 3.10
CA MET A 253 -9.93 -23.48 2.71
C MET A 253 -10.06 -25.00 2.92
N LYS A 254 -10.62 -25.43 4.07
CA LYS A 254 -10.84 -26.85 4.39
C LYS A 254 -11.83 -27.52 3.42
N ARG A 255 -12.91 -26.83 3.06
CA ARG A 255 -13.96 -27.37 2.16
C ARG A 255 -13.46 -27.55 0.72
N HIS A 256 -12.49 -26.75 0.32
CA HIS A 256 -11.97 -26.72 -1.05
C HIS A 256 -10.48 -27.14 -1.14
N SER A 257 -9.97 -27.84 -0.14
CA SER A 257 -8.59 -28.35 -0.11
C SER A 257 -8.29 -29.38 -1.21
#